data_82337a066d40f701e6aead1954a43bd8
#
_entry.id   82337a066d40f701e6aead1954a43bd8
#
_cell.length_a   1.000
_cell.length_b   1.000
_cell.length_c   1.000
_cell.angle_alpha   90.00
_cell.angle_beta   90.00
_cell.angle_gamma   90.00
#
_symmetry.space_group_name_H-M   'P 1'
#
loop_
_entity.id
_entity.type
_entity.pdbx_description
1 polymer ?
#
loop_
_entity_poly.entity_id
_entity_poly.type
_entity_poly.pdbx_seq_one_letter_code
_entity_poly.pdbx_strand_id
1 'polypeptide(L)'
;NKSSNKNNAAVAASETSSIRVSIEKVDQMINLVGELVITQAMLAQTASQFDPVLFEKLHSGMSQLERNTRDLQESVMSIRMMPISFVFSRYPRVVRDLASKLNKRVELKTVGENTELDKGLIEKIADPLTHLVRNSLDHGIEVPEKRLAAGKPAHGTITLRAFHQGGSIVIEVNDDGAGLNRGKILAKARER
;
A
#
# COMPACT_ATOMS: atom_id res chain seq x y z
N ASN A 1 -59.29 -19.38 -7.85
CA ASN A 1 -58.22 -20.36 -8.03
C ASN A 1 -57.10 -19.80 -8.92
N LYS A 2 -56.14 -19.20 -8.33
CA LYS A 2 -54.81 -19.04 -8.97
C LYS A 2 -53.76 -18.97 -7.86
N SER A 3 -53.10 -20.07 -7.66
CA SER A 3 -51.94 -20.24 -6.84
C SER A 3 -50.78 -19.41 -7.44
N SER A 4 -50.26 -18.44 -6.71
CA SER A 4 -49.02 -17.77 -7.03
C SER A 4 -47.90 -18.40 -6.21
N ASN A 5 -47.11 -19.21 -6.88
CA ASN A 5 -45.89 -19.80 -6.35
C ASN A 5 -44.80 -18.68 -6.31
N LYS A 6 -44.47 -18.17 -5.14
CA LYS A 6 -43.33 -17.30 -4.92
C LYS A 6 -42.13 -18.16 -4.60
N ASN A 7 -41.28 -18.39 -5.60
CA ASN A 7 -39.94 -18.90 -5.41
C ASN A 7 -39.12 -17.86 -4.64
N ASN A 8 -38.96 -18.06 -3.35
CA ASN A 8 -37.94 -17.41 -2.53
C ASN A 8 -36.61 -18.11 -2.84
N ALA A 9 -35.84 -17.55 -3.77
CA ALA A 9 -34.42 -17.84 -3.88
C ALA A 9 -33.74 -17.14 -2.69
N ALA A 10 -33.50 -17.90 -1.62
CA ALA A 10 -32.65 -17.47 -0.52
C ALA A 10 -31.21 -17.31 -1.09
N VAL A 11 -30.80 -16.07 -1.25
CA VAL A 11 -29.37 -15.74 -1.46
C VAL A 11 -28.67 -16.10 -0.16
N ALA A 12 -27.93 -17.21 -0.19
CA ALA A 12 -27.06 -17.60 0.90
C ALA A 12 -26.02 -16.48 1.07
N ALA A 13 -26.21 -15.62 2.06
CA ALA A 13 -25.17 -14.74 2.54
C ALA A 13 -24.05 -15.63 3.07
N SER A 14 -22.91 -15.60 2.42
CA SER A 14 -21.69 -16.21 2.96
C SER A 14 -21.40 -15.51 4.28
N GLU A 15 -21.65 -16.18 5.39
CA GLU A 15 -21.25 -15.75 6.71
C GLU A 15 -19.71 -15.68 6.71
N THR A 16 -19.16 -14.50 6.55
CA THR A 16 -17.76 -14.23 6.81
C THR A 16 -17.53 -14.36 8.30
N SER A 17 -17.17 -15.56 8.76
CA SER A 17 -16.78 -15.79 10.14
C SER A 17 -15.49 -15.04 10.41
N SER A 18 -15.52 -13.99 11.24
CA SER A 18 -14.33 -13.26 11.66
C SER A 18 -13.89 -13.71 13.06
N ILE A 19 -12.59 -13.89 13.24
CA ILE A 19 -11.98 -14.21 14.53
C ILE A 19 -11.17 -12.99 14.97
N ARG A 20 -11.31 -12.58 16.25
CA ARG A 20 -10.47 -11.54 16.84
C ARG A 20 -9.19 -12.17 17.40
N VAL A 21 -8.05 -11.75 16.85
CA VAL A 21 -6.72 -12.14 17.32
C VAL A 21 -6.00 -10.91 17.84
N SER A 22 -5.29 -11.02 18.98
CA SER A 22 -4.48 -9.90 19.47
C SER A 22 -3.29 -9.66 18.53
N ILE A 23 -2.93 -8.38 18.35
CA ILE A 23 -1.80 -7.98 17.49
C ILE A 23 -0.51 -8.66 17.95
N GLU A 24 -0.29 -8.78 19.25
CA GLU A 24 0.90 -9.43 19.83
C GLU A 24 1.04 -10.89 19.38
N LYS A 25 -0.08 -11.63 19.28
CA LYS A 25 -0.05 -13.01 18.77
C LYS A 25 0.30 -13.09 17.29
N VAL A 26 -0.20 -12.14 16.51
CA VAL A 26 0.15 -12.05 15.08
C VAL A 26 1.64 -11.72 14.94
N ASP A 27 2.16 -10.78 15.72
CA ASP A 27 3.58 -10.42 15.72
C ASP A 27 4.47 -11.59 16.15
N GLN A 28 4.05 -12.36 17.16
CA GLN A 28 4.75 -13.59 17.56
C GLN A 28 4.78 -14.62 16.42
N MET A 29 3.67 -14.84 15.71
CA MET A 29 3.62 -15.74 14.56
C MET A 29 4.56 -15.28 13.44
N ILE A 30 4.59 -13.98 13.13
CA ILE A 30 5.49 -13.41 12.12
C ILE A 30 6.96 -13.66 12.52
N ASN A 31 7.31 -13.43 13.78
CA ASN A 31 8.68 -13.65 14.27
C ASN A 31 9.07 -15.14 14.16
N LEU A 32 8.19 -16.06 14.57
CA LEU A 32 8.43 -17.51 14.44
C LEU A 32 8.61 -17.95 12.98
N VAL A 33 7.82 -17.38 12.07
CA VAL A 33 7.99 -17.65 10.64
C VAL A 33 9.33 -17.09 10.14
N GLY A 34 9.75 -15.93 10.62
CA GLY A 34 11.06 -15.35 10.31
C GLY A 34 12.22 -16.27 10.77
N GLU A 35 12.14 -16.82 12.00
CA GLU A 35 13.11 -17.79 12.51
C GLU A 35 13.11 -19.09 11.68
N LEU A 36 11.93 -19.54 11.27
CA LEU A 36 11.79 -20.72 10.41
C LEU A 36 12.46 -20.51 9.04
N VAL A 37 12.27 -19.34 8.42
CA VAL A 37 12.94 -18.98 7.13
C VAL A 37 14.45 -19.01 7.28
N ILE A 38 14.99 -18.41 8.37
CA ILE A 38 16.44 -18.42 8.63
C ILE A 38 16.96 -19.83 8.83
N THR A 39 16.27 -20.64 9.63
CA THR A 39 16.65 -22.04 9.88
C THR A 39 16.62 -22.87 8.60
N GLN A 40 15.59 -22.69 7.78
CA GLN A 40 15.47 -23.33 6.48
C GLN A 40 16.62 -22.94 5.53
N ALA A 41 16.98 -21.66 5.47
CA ALA A 41 18.10 -21.18 4.66
C ALA A 41 19.44 -21.80 5.12
N MET A 42 19.67 -21.93 6.43
CA MET A 42 20.85 -22.61 6.96
C MET A 42 20.89 -24.09 6.60
N LEU A 43 19.76 -24.78 6.69
CA LEU A 43 19.65 -26.19 6.28
C LEU A 43 19.87 -26.36 4.77
N ALA A 44 19.32 -25.47 3.94
CA ALA A 44 19.54 -25.49 2.49
C ALA A 44 21.02 -25.28 2.14
N GLN A 45 21.70 -24.35 2.83
CA GLN A 45 23.14 -24.14 2.67
C GLN A 45 23.94 -25.39 3.07
N THR A 46 23.56 -26.06 4.15
CA THR A 46 24.23 -27.31 4.58
C THR A 46 23.96 -28.43 3.59
N ALA A 47 22.70 -28.57 3.13
CA ALA A 47 22.31 -29.60 2.16
C ALA A 47 23.00 -29.44 0.81
N SER A 48 23.35 -28.20 0.40
CA SER A 48 24.08 -27.95 -0.86
C SER A 48 25.49 -28.53 -0.91
N GLN A 49 26.05 -28.94 0.24
CA GLN A 49 27.36 -29.59 0.33
C GLN A 49 27.32 -31.09 0.02
N PHE A 50 26.11 -31.65 -0.06
CA PHE A 50 25.93 -33.09 -0.36
C PHE A 50 25.68 -33.31 -1.84
N ASP A 51 26.18 -34.49 -2.36
CA ASP A 51 25.94 -34.88 -3.75
C ASP A 51 24.43 -34.99 -4.03
N PRO A 52 23.88 -34.24 -4.98
CA PRO A 52 22.45 -34.26 -5.29
C PRO A 52 21.94 -35.62 -5.74
N VAL A 53 22.77 -36.44 -6.38
CA VAL A 53 22.40 -37.77 -6.88
C VAL A 53 22.30 -38.78 -5.74
N LEU A 54 23.24 -38.72 -4.79
CA LEU A 54 23.26 -39.63 -3.64
C LEU A 54 22.21 -39.26 -2.60
N PHE A 55 21.89 -37.96 -2.51
CA PHE A 55 20.99 -37.38 -1.50
C PHE A 55 19.73 -36.77 -2.11
N GLU A 56 19.20 -37.34 -3.19
CA GLU A 56 18.02 -36.88 -3.93
C GLU A 56 16.82 -36.59 -3.01
N LYS A 57 16.54 -37.49 -2.07
CA LYS A 57 15.43 -37.33 -1.10
C LYS A 57 15.64 -36.12 -0.18
N LEU A 58 16.89 -35.85 0.20
CA LEU A 58 17.20 -34.66 1.04
C LEU A 58 16.95 -33.38 0.24
N HIS A 59 17.43 -33.27 -0.98
CA HIS A 59 17.23 -32.11 -1.83
C HIS A 59 15.75 -31.89 -2.18
N SER A 60 15.02 -32.98 -2.47
CA SER A 60 13.58 -32.90 -2.69
C SER A 60 12.83 -32.44 -1.44
N GLY A 61 13.17 -32.97 -0.26
CA GLY A 61 12.60 -32.56 1.02
C GLY A 61 12.88 -31.08 1.33
N MET A 62 14.11 -30.61 1.08
CA MET A 62 14.47 -29.19 1.26
C MET A 62 13.69 -28.26 0.34
N SER A 63 13.52 -28.65 -0.93
CA SER A 63 12.71 -27.87 -1.88
C SER A 63 11.23 -27.83 -1.48
N GLN A 64 10.70 -28.91 -0.92
CA GLN A 64 9.34 -28.93 -0.39
C GLN A 64 9.22 -28.05 0.87
N LEU A 65 10.20 -28.11 1.77
CA LEU A 65 10.23 -27.26 2.97
C LEU A 65 10.27 -25.78 2.58
N GLU A 66 11.05 -25.41 1.57
CA GLU A 66 11.11 -24.03 1.06
C GLU A 66 9.74 -23.55 0.57
N ARG A 67 9.04 -24.35 -0.22
CA ARG A 67 7.68 -23.99 -0.67
C ARG A 67 6.72 -23.83 0.49
N ASN A 68 6.68 -24.80 1.40
CA ASN A 68 5.79 -24.78 2.55
C ASN A 68 6.06 -23.58 3.47
N THR A 69 7.33 -23.21 3.66
CA THR A 69 7.73 -22.06 4.47
C THR A 69 7.30 -20.75 3.81
N ARG A 70 7.41 -20.65 2.48
CA ARG A 70 6.94 -19.49 1.72
C ARG A 70 5.42 -19.32 1.81
N ASP A 71 4.69 -20.42 1.59
CA ASP A 71 3.22 -20.42 1.67
C ASP A 71 2.74 -20.04 3.09
N LEU A 72 3.43 -20.56 4.12
CA LEU A 72 3.15 -20.20 5.52
C LEU A 72 3.43 -18.71 5.77
N GLN A 73 4.55 -18.19 5.27
CA GLN A 73 4.91 -16.78 5.39
C GLN A 73 3.85 -15.89 4.74
N GLU A 74 3.43 -16.19 3.51
CA GLU A 74 2.38 -15.44 2.82
C GLU A 74 1.06 -15.50 3.60
N SER A 75 0.67 -16.69 4.08
CA SER A 75 -0.57 -16.87 4.86
C SER A 75 -0.56 -16.08 6.18
N VAL A 76 0.56 -16.08 6.90
CA VAL A 76 0.67 -15.32 8.17
C VAL A 76 0.72 -13.82 7.90
N MET A 77 1.45 -13.39 6.86
CA MET A 77 1.51 -11.97 6.48
C MET A 77 0.15 -11.44 6.05
N SER A 78 -0.68 -12.25 5.35
CA SER A 78 -2.02 -11.83 4.89
C SER A 78 -2.97 -11.48 6.05
N ILE A 79 -2.78 -12.08 7.23
CA ILE A 79 -3.58 -11.77 8.43
C ILE A 79 -3.40 -10.31 8.88
N ARG A 80 -2.23 -9.72 8.59
CA ARG A 80 -1.87 -8.35 9.00
C ARG A 80 -2.05 -7.32 7.90
N MET A 81 -2.33 -7.76 6.67
CA MET A 81 -2.53 -6.88 5.54
C MET A 81 -3.82 -6.08 5.67
N MET A 82 -3.75 -4.81 5.29
CA MET A 82 -4.89 -3.89 5.26
C MET A 82 -4.89 -3.10 3.95
N PRO A 83 -6.04 -2.81 3.37
CA PRO A 83 -6.12 -1.98 2.17
C PRO A 83 -5.68 -0.55 2.49
N ILE A 84 -4.95 0.08 1.56
CA ILE A 84 -4.45 1.45 1.72
C ILE A 84 -5.57 2.48 1.79
N SER A 85 -6.79 2.11 1.37
CA SER A 85 -8.00 2.92 1.53
C SER A 85 -8.18 3.42 2.96
N PHE A 86 -7.72 2.66 3.95
CA PHE A 86 -7.74 3.05 5.37
C PHE A 86 -6.93 4.34 5.62
N VAL A 87 -5.83 4.54 4.90
CA VAL A 87 -5.04 5.78 4.94
C VAL A 87 -5.62 6.83 4.02
N PHE A 88 -5.93 6.47 2.76
CA PHE A 88 -6.41 7.41 1.76
C PHE A 88 -7.72 8.08 2.14
N SER A 89 -8.61 7.42 2.87
CA SER A 89 -9.90 7.97 3.33
C SER A 89 -9.79 9.22 4.20
N ARG A 90 -8.62 9.50 4.77
CA ARG A 90 -8.38 10.70 5.61
C ARG A 90 -8.10 11.95 4.77
N TYR A 91 -7.52 11.78 3.57
CA TYR A 91 -7.01 12.90 2.78
C TYR A 91 -8.07 13.79 2.15
N PRO A 92 -9.28 13.35 1.77
CA PRO A 92 -10.31 14.25 1.24
C PRO A 92 -10.61 15.40 2.19
N ARG A 93 -10.66 15.14 3.50
CA ARG A 93 -10.87 16.18 4.51
C ARG A 93 -9.64 17.06 4.66
N VAL A 94 -8.45 16.46 4.76
CA VAL A 94 -7.18 17.22 4.90
C VAL A 94 -6.97 18.16 3.72
N VAL A 95 -7.17 17.67 2.49
CA VAL A 95 -7.02 18.47 1.26
C VAL A 95 -8.04 19.62 1.24
N ARG A 96 -9.29 19.36 1.58
CA ARG A 96 -10.35 20.39 1.62
C ARG A 96 -10.01 21.50 2.62
N ASP A 97 -9.64 21.13 3.84
CA ASP A 97 -9.35 22.07 4.92
C ASP A 97 -8.13 22.92 4.59
N LEU A 98 -7.07 22.34 4.02
CA LEU A 98 -5.86 23.08 3.62
C LEU A 98 -6.10 23.93 2.37
N ALA A 99 -6.79 23.41 1.35
CA ALA A 99 -7.09 24.16 0.13
C ALA A 99 -7.91 25.41 0.45
N SER A 100 -8.90 25.32 1.36
CA SER A 100 -9.69 26.46 1.82
C SER A 100 -8.83 27.53 2.49
N LYS A 101 -7.89 27.12 3.37
CA LYS A 101 -6.96 28.05 4.05
C LYS A 101 -6.01 28.77 3.09
N LEU A 102 -5.67 28.12 1.98
CA LEU A 102 -4.74 28.62 0.97
C LEU A 102 -5.46 29.35 -0.20
N ASN A 103 -6.78 29.51 -0.15
CA ASN A 103 -7.60 30.03 -1.23
C ASN A 103 -7.37 29.30 -2.56
N LYS A 104 -7.18 27.97 -2.50
CA LYS A 104 -6.99 27.10 -3.66
C LYS A 104 -8.21 26.21 -3.87
N ARG A 105 -8.45 25.83 -5.11
CA ARG A 105 -9.48 24.84 -5.47
C ARG A 105 -8.78 23.56 -5.90
N VAL A 106 -8.98 22.48 -5.15
CA VAL A 106 -8.26 21.22 -5.38
C VAL A 106 -9.21 20.04 -5.32
N GLU A 107 -9.12 19.16 -6.31
CA GLU A 107 -9.76 17.86 -6.35
C GLU A 107 -8.73 16.80 -5.95
N LEU A 108 -9.11 15.88 -5.08
CA LEU A 108 -8.30 14.71 -4.74
C LEU A 108 -8.84 13.49 -5.49
N LYS A 109 -7.96 12.79 -6.20
CA LYS A 109 -8.23 11.50 -6.83
C LYS A 109 -7.42 10.41 -6.16
N THR A 110 -8.04 9.25 -5.97
CA THR A 110 -7.39 8.07 -5.39
C THR A 110 -7.47 6.91 -6.37
N VAL A 111 -6.38 6.16 -6.52
CA VAL A 111 -6.26 5.02 -7.44
C VAL A 111 -5.54 3.89 -6.72
N GLY A 112 -6.08 2.66 -6.83
CA GLY A 112 -5.48 1.49 -6.20
C GLY A 112 -5.74 1.40 -4.70
N GLU A 113 -6.89 1.88 -4.24
CA GLU A 113 -7.30 1.88 -2.83
C GLU A 113 -7.34 0.49 -2.20
N ASN A 114 -7.51 -0.56 -3.01
CA ASN A 114 -7.53 -1.95 -2.57
C ASN A 114 -6.13 -2.58 -2.47
N THR A 115 -5.05 -1.81 -2.73
CA THR A 115 -3.69 -2.31 -2.56
C THR A 115 -3.46 -2.61 -1.09
N GLU A 116 -3.10 -3.85 -0.78
CA GLU A 116 -2.89 -4.32 0.58
C GLU A 116 -1.47 -4.03 1.05
N LEU A 117 -1.35 -3.52 2.28
CA LEU A 117 -0.10 -3.22 2.94
C LEU A 117 -0.10 -3.77 4.36
N ASP A 118 1.09 -4.10 4.87
CA ASP A 118 1.27 -4.40 6.28
C ASP A 118 0.84 -3.23 7.16
N LYS A 119 0.11 -3.52 8.24
CA LYS A 119 -0.39 -2.51 9.18
C LYS A 119 0.72 -1.62 9.75
N GLY A 120 1.88 -2.20 10.09
CA GLY A 120 3.01 -1.43 10.63
C GLY A 120 3.62 -0.49 9.59
N LEU A 121 3.57 -0.87 8.30
CA LEU A 121 3.97 0.01 7.20
C LEU A 121 2.96 1.14 7.02
N ILE A 122 1.65 0.85 7.07
CA ILE A 122 0.57 1.85 7.01
C ILE A 122 0.77 2.95 8.06
N GLU A 123 1.11 2.58 9.29
CA GLU A 123 1.36 3.54 10.36
C GLU A 123 2.58 4.44 10.08
N LYS A 124 3.63 3.88 9.49
CA LYS A 124 4.87 4.62 9.16
C LYS A 124 4.73 5.54 7.95
N ILE A 125 3.88 5.22 6.97
CA ILE A 125 3.73 6.04 5.76
C ILE A 125 2.76 7.20 5.93
N ALA A 126 1.89 7.20 6.94
CA ALA A 126 0.86 8.20 7.12
C ALA A 126 1.42 9.62 7.23
N ASP A 127 2.48 9.83 8.03
CA ASP A 127 3.12 11.13 8.21
C ASP A 127 3.88 11.60 6.97
N PRO A 128 4.77 10.81 6.34
CA PRO A 128 5.41 11.17 5.08
C PRO A 128 4.40 11.53 3.98
N LEU A 129 3.32 10.74 3.86
CA LEU A 129 2.30 10.99 2.85
C LEU A 129 1.55 12.30 3.10
N THR A 130 1.25 12.59 4.37
CA THR A 130 0.64 13.88 4.77
C THR A 130 1.55 15.05 4.40
N HIS A 131 2.87 14.90 4.60
CA HIS A 131 3.84 15.92 4.23
C HIS A 131 3.89 16.14 2.71
N LEU A 132 3.88 15.07 1.92
CA LEU A 132 3.87 15.17 0.45
C LEU A 132 2.59 15.83 -0.07
N VAL A 133 1.42 15.44 0.44
CA VAL A 133 0.14 16.08 0.09
C VAL A 133 0.14 17.56 0.45
N ARG A 134 0.67 17.91 1.62
CA ARG A 134 0.81 19.31 2.03
C ARG A 134 1.75 20.08 1.09
N ASN A 135 2.89 19.51 0.72
CA ASN A 135 3.83 20.14 -0.22
C ASN A 135 3.19 20.39 -1.59
N SER A 136 2.41 19.43 -2.10
CA SER A 136 1.65 19.62 -3.33
C SER A 136 0.63 20.75 -3.21
N LEU A 137 -0.04 20.87 -2.07
CA LEU A 137 -0.98 21.97 -1.81
C LEU A 137 -0.29 23.30 -1.63
N ASP A 138 0.77 23.38 -0.83
CA ASP A 138 1.45 24.64 -0.49
C ASP A 138 2.21 25.20 -1.69
N HIS A 139 2.97 24.34 -2.37
CA HIS A 139 3.97 24.75 -3.36
C HIS A 139 3.69 24.26 -4.78
N GLY A 140 2.96 23.13 -4.94
CA GLY A 140 2.64 22.55 -6.26
C GLY A 140 1.49 23.31 -6.93
N ILE A 141 0.30 23.24 -6.36
CA ILE A 141 -0.93 23.79 -6.96
C ILE A 141 -0.95 25.31 -6.86
N GLU A 142 -1.24 26.00 -7.96
CA GLU A 142 -1.41 27.45 -8.03
C GLU A 142 -2.83 27.85 -7.58
N VAL A 143 -3.00 29.12 -7.18
CA VAL A 143 -4.32 29.71 -6.94
C VAL A 143 -5.14 29.80 -8.25
N PRO A 144 -6.48 29.79 -8.19
CA PRO A 144 -7.34 29.72 -9.38
C PRO A 144 -7.01 30.74 -10.46
N GLU A 145 -6.73 31.99 -10.07
CA GLU A 145 -6.43 33.10 -10.99
C GLU A 145 -5.14 32.83 -11.78
N LYS A 146 -4.10 32.30 -11.13
CA LYS A 146 -2.84 31.96 -11.81
C LYS A 146 -2.99 30.75 -12.74
N ARG A 147 -3.83 29.76 -12.34
CA ARG A 147 -4.11 28.62 -13.21
C ARG A 147 -4.84 29.03 -14.48
N LEU A 148 -5.86 29.86 -14.35
CA LEU A 148 -6.62 30.39 -15.49
C LEU A 148 -5.71 31.22 -16.42
N ALA A 149 -4.84 32.07 -15.85
CA ALA A 149 -3.87 32.84 -16.63
C ALA A 149 -2.86 31.96 -17.38
N ALA A 150 -2.58 30.75 -16.87
CA ALA A 150 -1.73 29.76 -17.54
C ALA A 150 -2.51 28.80 -18.49
N GLY A 151 -3.80 29.05 -18.74
CA GLY A 151 -4.65 28.20 -19.58
C GLY A 151 -5.05 26.87 -18.95
N LYS A 152 -4.90 26.72 -17.62
CA LYS A 152 -5.29 25.52 -16.88
C LYS A 152 -6.70 25.65 -16.27
N PRO A 153 -7.38 24.56 -15.93
CA PRO A 153 -8.63 24.62 -15.16
C PRO A 153 -8.44 25.35 -13.82
N ALA A 154 -9.47 26.04 -13.35
CA ALA A 154 -9.44 26.79 -12.08
C ALA A 154 -9.17 25.91 -10.86
N HIS A 155 -9.51 24.62 -10.93
CA HIS A 155 -9.21 23.65 -9.90
C HIS A 155 -7.96 22.82 -10.27
N GLY A 156 -7.09 22.59 -9.30
CA GLY A 156 -5.96 21.66 -9.44
C GLY A 156 -6.36 20.25 -9.04
N THR A 157 -5.58 19.27 -9.46
CA THR A 157 -5.80 17.88 -9.11
C THR A 157 -4.58 17.32 -8.39
N ILE A 158 -4.82 16.66 -7.23
CA ILE A 158 -3.83 15.82 -6.56
C ILE A 158 -4.29 14.37 -6.72
N THR A 159 -3.40 13.49 -7.16
CA THR A 159 -3.69 12.06 -7.30
C THR A 159 -2.81 11.26 -6.34
N LEU A 160 -3.45 10.49 -5.46
CA LEU A 160 -2.80 9.46 -4.65
C LEU A 160 -2.97 8.12 -5.36
N ARG A 161 -1.88 7.44 -5.63
CA ARG A 161 -1.91 6.13 -6.29
C ARG A 161 -1.12 5.13 -5.50
N ALA A 162 -1.62 3.88 -5.41
CA ALA A 162 -0.89 2.75 -4.86
C ALA A 162 -1.02 1.55 -5.80
N PHE A 163 0.08 0.82 -5.98
CA PHE A 163 0.12 -0.40 -6.81
C PHE A 163 1.34 -1.25 -6.52
N HIS A 164 1.28 -2.52 -6.93
CA HIS A 164 2.41 -3.43 -6.87
C HIS A 164 3.27 -3.31 -8.11
N GLN A 165 4.59 -3.23 -7.94
CA GLN A 165 5.57 -3.20 -9.02
C GLN A 165 6.82 -3.98 -8.64
N GLY A 166 7.10 -5.07 -9.35
CA GLY A 166 8.34 -5.84 -9.17
C GLY A 166 8.55 -6.35 -7.73
N GLY A 167 7.50 -6.80 -7.04
CA GLY A 167 7.59 -7.27 -5.65
C GLY A 167 7.62 -6.15 -4.60
N SER A 168 7.56 -4.89 -5.01
CA SER A 168 7.48 -3.72 -4.14
C SER A 168 6.11 -3.07 -4.23
N ILE A 169 5.72 -2.34 -3.18
CA ILE A 169 4.54 -1.49 -3.21
C ILE A 169 5.00 -0.07 -3.50
N VAL A 170 4.43 0.53 -4.54
CA VAL A 170 4.69 1.91 -4.93
C VAL A 170 3.52 2.78 -4.50
N ILE A 171 3.81 3.88 -3.82
CA ILE A 171 2.83 4.89 -3.44
C ILE A 171 3.29 6.20 -4.05
N GLU A 172 2.44 6.79 -4.87
CA GLU A 172 2.71 8.03 -5.60
C GLU A 172 1.78 9.14 -5.16
N VAL A 173 2.34 10.35 -5.08
CA VAL A 173 1.60 11.60 -4.94
C VAL A 173 1.92 12.46 -6.16
N ASN A 174 0.93 12.68 -7.01
CA ASN A 174 1.07 13.49 -8.21
C ASN A 174 0.17 14.73 -8.11
N ASP A 175 0.67 15.87 -8.56
CA ASP A 175 -0.12 17.08 -8.73
C ASP A 175 0.04 17.65 -10.15
N ASP A 176 -0.97 18.41 -10.61
CA ASP A 176 -0.98 19.11 -11.89
C ASP A 176 -0.58 20.59 -11.76
N GLY A 177 0.19 20.89 -10.68
CA GLY A 177 0.62 22.25 -10.36
C GLY A 177 1.70 22.83 -11.27
N ALA A 178 2.41 23.85 -10.78
CA ALA A 178 3.44 24.58 -11.54
C ALA A 178 4.72 23.77 -11.81
N GLY A 179 4.87 22.61 -11.17
CA GLY A 179 6.08 21.80 -11.25
C GLY A 179 7.27 22.44 -10.51
N LEU A 180 8.47 21.87 -10.74
CA LEU A 180 9.70 22.32 -10.08
C LEU A 180 10.30 23.55 -10.78
N ASN A 181 10.49 24.64 -10.04
CA ASN A 181 11.20 25.81 -10.55
C ASN A 181 12.72 25.56 -10.52
N ARG A 182 13.25 25.06 -11.65
CA ARG A 182 14.69 24.75 -11.81
C ARG A 182 15.59 25.94 -11.47
N GLY A 183 15.19 27.17 -11.87
CA GLY A 183 15.98 28.38 -11.60
C GLY A 183 16.14 28.66 -10.11
N LYS A 184 15.06 28.57 -9.34
CA LYS A 184 15.10 28.75 -7.89
C LYS A 184 15.90 27.65 -7.19
N ILE A 185 15.77 26.41 -7.64
CA ILE A 185 16.51 25.27 -7.08
C ILE A 185 18.00 25.44 -7.31
N LEU A 186 18.42 25.78 -8.53
CA LEU A 186 19.83 26.00 -8.88
C LEU A 186 20.41 27.21 -8.14
N ALA A 187 19.66 28.32 -8.01
CA ALA A 187 20.09 29.46 -7.23
C ALA A 187 20.37 29.08 -5.77
N LYS A 188 19.42 28.37 -5.14
CA LYS A 188 19.57 27.94 -3.74
C LYS A 188 20.67 26.89 -3.53
N ALA A 189 20.95 26.04 -4.54
CA ALA A 189 22.04 25.09 -4.48
C ALA A 189 23.42 25.74 -4.61
N ARG A 190 23.50 26.94 -5.22
CA ARG A 190 24.76 27.70 -5.36
C ARG A 190 25.05 28.59 -4.13
N GLU A 191 24.04 28.84 -3.29
CA GLU A 191 24.17 29.64 -2.05
C GLU A 191 24.66 28.79 -0.86
N ARG A 192 24.75 27.44 -1.03
CA ARG A 192 25.29 26.48 -0.05
C ARG A 192 26.69 26.01 -0.44
#